data_2707750b3165ef512b70e46f2ebc7b5f
#
_entry.id   2707750b3165ef512b70e46f2ebc7b5f
#
_cell.length_a   1.000
_cell.length_b   1.000
_cell.length_c   1.000
_cell.angle_alpha   90.00
_cell.angle_beta   90.00
_cell.angle_gamma   90.00
#
_symmetry.space_group_name_H-M   'P 1'
#
loop_
_entity.id
_entity.type
_entity.pdbx_description
1 polymer ?
#
loop_
_entity_poly.entity_id
_entity_poly.type
_entity_poly.pdbx_seq_one_letter_code
_entity_poly.pdbx_strand_id
1 'polypeptide(L)'
;KMIEMAAEVGDGVIFNLWPKKALPKMMEHVAVGAKNAGKDPQDLEIVNRAMVLCTDDKEYGRNVFRAAFGPYYGTPVYNNFLAWAGYEAEAAGIAEGWAAKDRDKTAGSMSDEMIDEIAIIGNEDEVRERIQEDADGGVDTHIIAPMAGKAEDIERTFNAFVGSAFQFSA
;
A
#
# COMPACT_ATOMS: atom_id res chain seq x y z
N LYS A 1 11.88 -9.74 8.61
CA LYS A 1 11.64 -11.11 9.11
C LYS A 1 10.30 -11.71 8.66
N MET A 2 9.15 -11.00 8.77
CA MET A 2 7.86 -11.54 8.30
C MET A 2 7.87 -11.80 6.80
N ILE A 3 8.40 -10.87 5.99
CA ILE A 3 8.55 -11.05 4.54
C ILE A 3 9.47 -12.25 4.24
N GLU A 4 10.61 -12.34 4.92
CA GLU A 4 11.55 -13.46 4.76
C GLU A 4 10.86 -14.80 5.06
N MET A 5 10.15 -14.88 6.19
CA MET A 5 9.42 -16.08 6.57
C MET A 5 8.32 -16.44 5.55
N ALA A 6 7.56 -15.45 5.07
CA ALA A 6 6.51 -15.69 4.07
C ALA A 6 7.11 -16.24 2.77
N ALA A 7 8.21 -15.67 2.29
CA ALA A 7 8.92 -16.14 1.10
C ALA A 7 9.57 -17.53 1.31
N GLU A 8 10.05 -17.82 2.52
CA GLU A 8 10.64 -19.12 2.85
C GLU A 8 9.61 -20.26 2.80
N VAL A 9 8.41 -20.04 3.39
CA VAL A 9 7.42 -21.12 3.56
C VAL A 9 6.28 -21.11 2.54
N GLY A 10 6.01 -19.97 1.88
CA GLY A 10 4.90 -19.79 0.93
C GLY A 10 5.35 -19.86 -0.52
N ASP A 11 4.39 -19.88 -1.43
CA ASP A 11 4.60 -19.82 -2.88
C ASP A 11 4.61 -18.37 -3.40
N GLY A 12 4.43 -17.41 -2.50
CA GLY A 12 4.43 -15.97 -2.78
C GLY A 12 4.25 -15.13 -1.52
N VAL A 13 4.22 -13.82 -1.70
CA VAL A 13 4.06 -12.83 -0.61
C VAL A 13 2.99 -11.81 -0.97
N ILE A 14 2.03 -11.58 -0.07
CA ILE A 14 1.02 -10.52 -0.23
C ILE A 14 1.45 -9.32 0.59
N PHE A 15 1.61 -8.18 -0.07
CA PHE A 15 1.85 -6.88 0.56
C PHE A 15 0.55 -6.10 0.74
N ASN A 16 0.46 -5.33 1.82
CA ASN A 16 -0.69 -4.49 2.12
C ASN A 16 -0.26 -3.22 2.87
N LEU A 17 -0.82 -2.06 2.49
CA LEU A 17 -0.59 -0.78 3.16
C LEU A 17 0.91 -0.40 3.28
N TRP A 18 1.64 -0.48 2.20
CA TRP A 18 3.07 -0.22 2.13
C TRP A 18 3.38 1.01 1.27
N PRO A 19 4.37 1.83 1.65
CA PRO A 19 4.83 2.94 0.82
C PRO A 19 5.62 2.43 -0.39
N LYS A 20 5.35 2.97 -1.59
CA LYS A 20 6.01 2.62 -2.86
C LYS A 20 7.53 2.61 -2.74
N LYS A 21 8.11 3.63 -2.11
CA LYS A 21 9.57 3.73 -1.92
C LYS A 21 10.17 2.57 -1.11
N ALA A 22 9.35 1.80 -0.38
CA ALA A 22 9.82 0.64 0.39
C ALA A 22 9.94 -0.63 -0.45
N LEU A 23 9.36 -0.68 -1.67
CA LEU A 23 9.32 -1.90 -2.49
C LEU A 23 10.70 -2.52 -2.74
N PRO A 24 11.74 -1.79 -3.17
CA PRO A 24 13.05 -2.40 -3.39
C PRO A 24 13.60 -3.10 -2.15
N LYS A 25 13.48 -2.47 -0.98
CA LYS A 25 13.92 -3.02 0.29
C LYS A 25 13.07 -4.22 0.74
N MET A 26 11.77 -4.23 0.40
CA MET A 26 10.89 -5.38 0.65
C MET A 26 11.29 -6.57 -0.23
N MET A 27 11.62 -6.33 -1.51
CA MET A 27 12.08 -7.36 -2.45
C MET A 27 13.42 -7.98 -2.04
N GLU A 28 14.34 -7.20 -1.43
CA GLU A 28 15.55 -7.76 -0.81
C GLU A 28 15.22 -8.80 0.27
N HIS A 29 14.20 -8.54 1.09
CA HIS A 29 13.75 -9.51 2.11
C HIS A 29 13.06 -10.73 1.50
N VAL A 30 12.35 -10.59 0.37
CA VAL A 30 11.81 -11.72 -0.40
C VAL A 30 12.96 -12.62 -0.87
N ALA A 31 13.99 -12.04 -1.46
CA ALA A 31 15.17 -12.77 -1.94
C ALA A 31 15.90 -13.52 -0.81
N VAL A 32 16.00 -12.93 0.39
CA VAL A 32 16.57 -13.60 1.56
C VAL A 32 15.74 -14.83 1.95
N GLY A 33 14.41 -14.70 2.03
CA GLY A 33 13.53 -15.82 2.36
C GLY A 33 13.57 -16.94 1.33
N ALA A 34 13.51 -16.59 0.04
CA ALA A 34 13.65 -17.56 -1.06
C ALA A 34 14.96 -18.34 -0.95
N LYS A 35 16.07 -17.64 -0.74
CA LYS A 35 17.40 -18.25 -0.58
C LYS A 35 17.45 -19.24 0.60
N ASN A 36 16.83 -18.89 1.74
CA ASN A 36 16.79 -19.79 2.91
C ASN A 36 16.10 -21.11 2.59
N ALA A 37 15.10 -21.09 1.73
CA ALA A 37 14.36 -22.27 1.28
C ALA A 37 14.94 -22.96 0.04
N GLY A 38 16.01 -22.41 -0.55
CA GLY A 38 16.58 -22.93 -1.81
C GLY A 38 15.68 -22.69 -3.03
N LYS A 39 14.79 -21.69 -2.98
CA LYS A 39 13.90 -21.28 -4.07
C LYS A 39 14.54 -20.18 -4.90
N ASP A 40 14.14 -20.07 -6.18
CA ASP A 40 14.41 -18.88 -6.98
C ASP A 40 13.42 -17.76 -6.55
N PRO A 41 13.88 -16.56 -6.22
CA PRO A 41 12.97 -15.43 -5.94
C PRO A 41 11.99 -15.14 -7.08
N GLN A 42 12.33 -15.46 -8.33
CA GLN A 42 11.47 -15.26 -9.50
C GLN A 42 10.32 -16.28 -9.58
N ASP A 43 10.39 -17.38 -8.83
CA ASP A 43 9.29 -18.35 -8.75
C ASP A 43 8.24 -17.96 -7.70
N LEU A 44 8.47 -16.89 -6.93
CA LEU A 44 7.55 -16.44 -5.89
C LEU A 44 6.62 -15.37 -6.44
N GLU A 45 5.29 -15.59 -6.32
CA GLU A 45 4.29 -14.60 -6.71
C GLU A 45 4.27 -13.42 -5.73
N ILE A 46 4.43 -12.20 -6.23
CA ILE A 46 4.33 -10.97 -5.45
C ILE A 46 2.98 -10.33 -5.69
N VAL A 47 2.17 -10.31 -4.65
CA VAL A 47 0.80 -9.79 -4.70
C VAL A 47 0.71 -8.48 -3.93
N ASN A 48 0.13 -7.46 -4.56
CA ASN A 48 -0.21 -6.19 -3.91
C ASN A 48 -1.72 -6.10 -3.69
N ARG A 49 -2.14 -5.91 -2.44
CA ARG A 49 -3.49 -5.43 -2.15
C ARG A 49 -3.48 -3.90 -2.19
N ALA A 50 -3.72 -3.36 -3.37
CA ALA A 50 -3.71 -1.93 -3.65
C ALA A 50 -4.97 -1.23 -3.12
N MET A 51 -4.79 -0.24 -2.25
CA MET A 51 -5.86 0.64 -1.79
C MET A 51 -6.07 1.74 -2.81
N VAL A 52 -7.16 1.69 -3.57
CA VAL A 52 -7.39 2.58 -4.71
C VAL A 52 -8.65 3.44 -4.51
N LEU A 53 -8.55 4.71 -4.86
CA LEU A 53 -9.70 5.62 -5.00
C LEU A 53 -9.58 6.43 -6.29
N CYS A 54 -10.41 6.10 -7.27
CA CYS A 54 -10.48 6.86 -8.51
C CYS A 54 -11.31 8.13 -8.30
N THR A 55 -10.63 9.28 -8.27
CA THR A 55 -11.24 10.60 -8.02
C THR A 55 -10.39 11.73 -8.62
N ASP A 56 -11.03 12.84 -8.99
CA ASP A 56 -10.33 14.06 -9.38
C ASP A 56 -9.98 14.94 -8.17
N ASP A 57 -10.56 14.66 -7.01
CA ASP A 57 -10.31 15.37 -5.75
C ASP A 57 -9.36 14.56 -4.86
N LYS A 58 -8.05 14.78 -5.04
CA LYS A 58 -7.01 14.07 -4.26
C LYS A 58 -7.08 14.37 -2.76
N GLU A 59 -7.46 15.59 -2.38
CA GLU A 59 -7.58 15.97 -0.97
C GLU A 59 -8.71 15.19 -0.29
N TYR A 60 -9.85 15.06 -0.96
CA TYR A 60 -10.93 14.18 -0.51
C TYR A 60 -10.43 12.73 -0.34
N GLY A 61 -9.71 12.21 -1.33
CA GLY A 61 -9.16 10.85 -1.26
C GLY A 61 -8.21 10.63 -0.09
N ARG A 62 -7.30 11.59 0.16
CA ARG A 62 -6.40 11.55 1.33
C ARG A 62 -7.16 11.58 2.64
N ASN A 63 -8.23 12.38 2.74
CA ASN A 63 -9.06 12.43 3.94
C ASN A 63 -9.83 11.14 4.17
N VAL A 64 -10.31 10.47 3.11
CA VAL A 64 -10.88 9.12 3.19
C VAL A 64 -9.83 8.14 3.76
N PHE A 65 -8.59 8.18 3.28
CA PHE A 65 -7.51 7.34 3.77
C PHE A 65 -7.20 7.60 5.25
N ARG A 66 -7.05 8.87 5.66
CA ARG A 66 -6.80 9.24 7.07
C ARG A 66 -7.87 8.70 8.01
N ALA A 67 -9.14 8.84 7.62
CA ALA A 67 -10.27 8.37 8.42
C ALA A 67 -10.31 6.85 8.54
N ALA A 68 -10.01 6.11 7.46
CA ALA A 68 -10.09 4.67 7.41
C ALA A 68 -8.89 3.98 8.07
N PHE A 69 -7.67 4.51 7.87
CA PHE A 69 -6.43 3.82 8.21
C PHE A 69 -5.66 4.38 9.40
N GLY A 70 -6.07 5.52 9.97
CA GLY A 70 -5.50 6.04 11.21
C GLY A 70 -5.40 4.98 12.33
N PRO A 71 -6.47 4.20 12.61
CA PRO A 71 -6.42 3.13 13.59
C PRO A 71 -5.39 2.04 13.29
N TYR A 72 -5.14 1.71 12.02
CA TYR A 72 -4.14 0.70 11.64
C TYR A 72 -2.73 1.17 11.98
N TYR A 73 -2.37 2.39 11.57
CA TYR A 73 -1.04 2.96 11.81
C TYR A 73 -0.82 3.35 13.27
N GLY A 74 -1.87 3.45 14.09
CA GLY A 74 -1.78 3.56 15.54
C GLY A 74 -1.33 2.27 16.23
N THR A 75 -1.41 1.10 15.55
CA THR A 75 -0.93 -0.16 16.12
C THR A 75 0.58 -0.30 15.99
N PRO A 76 1.28 -0.94 16.96
CA PRO A 76 2.74 -1.04 16.94
C PRO A 76 3.31 -1.69 15.68
N VAL A 77 2.61 -2.68 15.09
CA VAL A 77 3.10 -3.41 13.91
C VAL A 77 3.18 -2.49 12.70
N TYR A 78 2.09 -1.79 12.36
CA TYR A 78 2.06 -0.86 11.23
C TYR A 78 2.88 0.40 11.50
N ASN A 79 2.89 0.90 12.73
CA ASN A 79 3.69 2.06 13.11
C ASN A 79 5.20 1.80 12.94
N ASN A 80 5.70 0.66 13.44
CA ASN A 80 7.09 0.27 13.26
C ASN A 80 7.46 0.02 11.80
N PHE A 81 6.53 -0.51 11.00
CA PHE A 81 6.74 -0.68 9.57
C PHE A 81 6.85 0.67 8.85
N LEU A 82 5.99 1.62 9.21
CA LEU A 82 6.02 2.98 8.66
C LEU A 82 7.35 3.68 8.96
N ALA A 83 7.82 3.61 10.21
CA ALA A 83 9.13 4.14 10.59
C ALA A 83 10.26 3.45 9.82
N TRP A 84 10.24 2.10 9.70
CA TRP A 84 11.22 1.35 8.91
C TRP A 84 11.23 1.75 7.43
N ALA A 85 10.07 2.15 6.88
CA ALA A 85 9.92 2.61 5.51
C ALA A 85 10.39 4.06 5.28
N GLY A 86 10.87 4.77 6.34
CA GLY A 86 11.41 6.12 6.24
C GLY A 86 10.40 7.23 6.53
N TYR A 87 9.40 6.93 7.35
CA TYR A 87 8.38 7.87 7.84
C TYR A 87 8.38 7.94 9.37
N GLU A 88 9.57 8.12 9.96
CA GLU A 88 9.76 8.11 11.42
C GLU A 88 9.00 9.24 12.12
N ALA A 89 8.93 10.42 11.48
CA ALA A 89 8.25 11.57 12.06
C ALA A 89 6.73 11.37 12.09
N GLU A 90 6.15 10.88 10.99
CA GLU A 90 4.74 10.53 10.91
C GLU A 90 4.40 9.41 11.89
N ALA A 91 5.22 8.37 11.94
CA ALA A 91 5.03 7.24 12.86
C ALA A 91 5.02 7.71 14.33
N ALA A 92 5.94 8.60 14.71
CA ALA A 92 5.98 9.16 16.06
C ALA A 92 4.73 9.99 16.39
N GLY A 93 4.33 10.89 15.49
CA GLY A 93 3.13 11.72 15.65
C GLY A 93 1.83 10.90 15.72
N ILE A 94 1.71 9.88 14.87
CA ILE A 94 0.57 8.94 14.88
C ILE A 94 0.51 8.18 16.21
N ALA A 95 1.64 7.65 16.68
CA ALA A 95 1.72 6.91 17.96
C ALA A 95 1.33 7.80 19.15
N GLU A 96 1.78 9.05 19.17
CA GLU A 96 1.45 10.02 20.22
C GLU A 96 -0.06 10.35 20.20
N GLY A 97 -0.62 10.66 19.03
CA GLY A 97 -2.05 10.93 18.87
C GLY A 97 -2.90 9.73 19.29
N TRP A 98 -2.50 8.53 18.87
CA TRP A 98 -3.20 7.29 19.21
C TRP A 98 -3.19 7.00 20.72
N ALA A 99 -2.03 7.15 21.38
CA ALA A 99 -1.91 6.98 22.82
C ALA A 99 -2.75 7.98 23.62
N ALA A 100 -2.84 9.22 23.11
CA ALA A 100 -3.68 10.28 23.69
C ALA A 100 -5.18 10.14 23.36
N LYS A 101 -5.57 9.19 22.49
CA LYS A 101 -6.93 9.06 21.91
C LYS A 101 -7.37 10.32 21.15
N ASP A 102 -6.42 11.06 20.63
CA ASP A 102 -6.61 12.26 19.82
C ASP A 102 -6.64 11.85 18.34
N ARG A 103 -7.85 11.76 17.77
CA ARG A 103 -8.05 11.36 16.39
C ARG A 103 -7.56 12.41 15.40
N ASP A 104 -7.71 13.67 15.72
CA ASP A 104 -7.30 14.78 14.86
C ASP A 104 -5.77 14.83 14.76
N LYS A 105 -5.09 14.66 15.90
CA LYS A 105 -3.64 14.54 15.93
C LYS A 105 -3.16 13.30 15.17
N THR A 106 -3.80 12.16 15.35
CA THR A 106 -3.47 10.91 14.65
C THR A 106 -3.59 11.08 13.14
N ALA A 107 -4.71 11.62 12.66
CA ALA A 107 -4.95 11.87 11.25
C ALA A 107 -4.04 12.97 10.69
N GLY A 108 -3.86 14.07 11.41
CA GLY A 108 -3.01 15.19 11.02
C GLY A 108 -1.51 14.87 10.97
N SER A 109 -1.09 13.77 11.63
CA SER A 109 0.29 13.29 11.55
C SER A 109 0.57 12.46 10.30
N MET A 110 -0.46 12.11 9.52
CA MET A 110 -0.31 11.43 8.22
C MET A 110 -0.08 12.49 7.13
N SER A 111 1.17 12.68 6.70
CA SER A 111 1.49 13.60 5.62
C SER A 111 0.86 13.16 4.29
N ASP A 112 0.62 14.12 3.40
CA ASP A 112 0.12 13.86 2.05
C ASP A 112 1.07 12.96 1.27
N GLU A 113 2.39 13.21 1.40
CA GLU A 113 3.43 12.37 0.79
C GLU A 113 3.32 10.92 1.23
N MET A 114 3.21 10.67 2.54
CA MET A 114 3.04 9.31 3.08
C MET A 114 1.80 8.63 2.51
N ILE A 115 0.68 9.35 2.41
CA ILE A 115 -0.57 8.79 1.90
C ILE A 115 -0.45 8.47 0.42
N ASP A 116 0.09 9.37 -0.39
CA ASP A 116 0.27 9.21 -1.84
C ASP A 116 1.26 8.07 -2.18
N GLU A 117 2.19 7.77 -1.28
CA GLU A 117 3.07 6.61 -1.39
C GLU A 117 2.37 5.26 -1.10
N ILE A 118 1.32 5.27 -0.25
CA ILE A 118 0.65 4.05 0.20
C ILE A 118 -0.64 3.79 -0.56
N ALA A 119 -1.46 4.81 -0.75
CA ALA A 119 -2.74 4.73 -1.44
C ALA A 119 -2.64 5.24 -2.88
N ILE A 120 -3.37 4.63 -3.77
CA ILE A 120 -3.44 5.02 -5.18
C ILE A 120 -4.67 5.92 -5.35
N ILE A 121 -4.46 7.23 -5.38
CA ILE A 121 -5.51 8.25 -5.43
C ILE A 121 -5.29 9.13 -6.65
N GLY A 122 -6.27 9.21 -7.55
CA GLY A 122 -6.19 10.03 -8.76
C GLY A 122 -7.29 9.71 -9.75
N ASN A 123 -7.25 10.35 -10.93
CA ASN A 123 -8.13 10.00 -12.03
C ASN A 123 -7.78 8.61 -12.62
N GLU A 124 -8.56 8.15 -13.60
CA GLU A 124 -8.42 6.82 -14.19
C GLU A 124 -7.01 6.54 -14.74
N ASP A 125 -6.40 7.54 -15.36
CA ASP A 125 -5.07 7.38 -15.97
C ASP A 125 -3.97 7.33 -14.89
N GLU A 126 -4.05 8.19 -13.88
CA GLU A 126 -3.12 8.23 -12.76
C GLU A 126 -3.13 6.93 -11.93
N VAL A 127 -4.33 6.37 -11.67
CA VAL A 127 -4.42 5.11 -10.90
C VAL A 127 -3.89 3.92 -11.70
N ARG A 128 -4.07 3.91 -13.02
CA ARG A 128 -3.51 2.88 -13.92
C ARG A 128 -2.00 2.97 -14.03
N GLU A 129 -1.47 4.20 -14.22
CA GLU A 129 -0.03 4.45 -14.25
C GLU A 129 0.65 3.93 -13.00
N ARG A 130 0.06 4.20 -11.83
CA ARG A 130 0.61 3.73 -10.55
C ARG A 130 0.60 2.20 -10.43
N ILE A 131 -0.43 1.51 -10.91
CA ILE A 131 -0.46 0.04 -10.95
C ILE A 131 0.63 -0.50 -11.90
N GLN A 132 0.84 0.15 -13.05
CA GLN A 132 1.92 -0.23 -13.97
C GLN A 132 3.30 -0.03 -13.33
N GLU A 133 3.53 1.07 -12.61
CA GLU A 133 4.79 1.31 -11.90
C GLU A 133 5.06 0.25 -10.81
N ASP A 134 4.03 -0.21 -10.12
CA ASP A 134 4.17 -1.29 -9.14
C ASP A 134 4.50 -2.63 -9.83
N ALA A 135 3.89 -2.91 -11.00
CA ALA A 135 4.20 -4.08 -11.82
C ALA A 135 5.63 -4.03 -12.36
N ASP A 136 6.07 -2.88 -12.89
CA ASP A 136 7.45 -2.67 -13.34
C ASP A 136 8.47 -2.82 -12.18
N GLY A 137 8.02 -2.59 -10.94
CA GLY A 137 8.79 -2.81 -9.70
C GLY A 137 8.84 -4.27 -9.24
N GLY A 138 8.16 -5.19 -9.92
CA GLY A 138 8.18 -6.62 -9.63
C GLY A 138 6.95 -7.13 -8.86
N VAL A 139 5.82 -6.43 -8.94
CA VAL A 139 4.53 -6.93 -8.42
C VAL A 139 3.80 -7.67 -9.54
N ASP A 140 3.52 -8.96 -9.35
CA ASP A 140 2.91 -9.83 -10.37
C ASP A 140 1.39 -9.72 -10.42
N THR A 141 0.75 -9.59 -9.25
CA THR A 141 -0.71 -9.58 -9.13
C THR A 141 -1.20 -8.42 -8.28
N HIS A 142 -2.21 -7.69 -8.79
CA HIS A 142 -2.85 -6.58 -8.07
C HIS A 142 -4.28 -6.91 -7.67
N ILE A 143 -4.56 -6.87 -6.37
CA ILE A 143 -5.92 -6.94 -5.83
C ILE A 143 -6.40 -5.50 -5.65
N ILE A 144 -7.27 -5.02 -6.54
CA ILE A 144 -7.85 -3.69 -6.44
C ILE A 144 -8.86 -3.66 -5.29
N ALA A 145 -8.52 -2.92 -4.24
CA ALA A 145 -9.36 -2.73 -3.07
C ALA A 145 -9.86 -1.28 -3.03
N PRO A 146 -11.09 -1.00 -3.51
CA PRO A 146 -11.62 0.36 -3.52
C PRO A 146 -11.73 0.93 -2.11
N MET A 147 -11.22 2.14 -1.91
CA MET A 147 -11.49 2.90 -0.70
C MET A 147 -12.88 3.54 -0.82
N ALA A 148 -13.74 3.27 0.16
CA ALA A 148 -15.12 3.72 0.10
C ALA A 148 -15.31 5.07 0.83
N GLY A 149 -15.50 6.13 0.07
CA GLY A 149 -16.11 7.36 0.56
C GLY A 149 -17.59 7.39 0.18
N LYS A 150 -17.90 7.05 -1.09
CA LYS A 150 -19.24 7.02 -1.68
C LYS A 150 -19.40 5.80 -2.58
N ALA A 151 -20.63 5.37 -2.85
CA ALA A 151 -20.88 4.25 -3.74
C ALA A 151 -20.38 4.49 -5.17
N GLU A 152 -20.50 5.72 -5.66
CA GLU A 152 -20.01 6.13 -6.99
C GLU A 152 -18.49 6.02 -7.12
N ASP A 153 -17.73 6.24 -6.04
CA ASP A 153 -16.27 6.11 -6.05
C ASP A 153 -15.85 4.63 -6.24
N ILE A 154 -16.61 3.70 -5.64
CA ILE A 154 -16.37 2.26 -5.78
C ILE A 154 -16.61 1.84 -7.23
N GLU A 155 -17.73 2.26 -7.82
CA GLU A 155 -18.08 1.95 -9.20
C GLU A 155 -17.04 2.54 -10.17
N ARG A 156 -16.66 3.81 -9.99
CA ARG A 156 -15.64 4.47 -10.79
C ARG A 156 -14.29 3.75 -10.69
N THR A 157 -13.89 3.37 -9.48
CA THR A 157 -12.64 2.64 -9.25
C THR A 157 -12.64 1.28 -9.95
N PHE A 158 -13.70 0.48 -9.84
CA PHE A 158 -13.77 -0.79 -10.55
C PHE A 158 -13.78 -0.61 -12.07
N ASN A 159 -14.54 0.38 -12.60
CA ASN A 159 -14.59 0.65 -14.03
C ASN A 159 -13.22 1.06 -14.61
N ALA A 160 -12.36 1.69 -13.82
CA ALA A 160 -11.01 2.02 -14.24
C ALA A 160 -10.15 0.78 -14.56
N PHE A 161 -10.46 -0.39 -13.96
CA PHE A 161 -9.65 -1.61 -14.06
C PHE A 161 -10.37 -2.79 -14.71
N VAL A 162 -11.56 -2.62 -15.32
CA VAL A 162 -12.16 -3.70 -16.09
C VAL A 162 -11.27 -4.06 -17.28
N GLY A 163 -11.20 -5.35 -17.63
CA GLY A 163 -10.26 -5.86 -18.64
C GLY A 163 -10.38 -5.25 -20.05
N SER A 164 -11.50 -4.55 -20.35
CA SER A 164 -11.67 -3.77 -21.57
C SER A 164 -11.07 -2.35 -21.48
N ALA A 165 -10.81 -1.86 -20.28
CA ALA A 165 -10.31 -0.52 -20.02
C ALA A 165 -8.80 -0.51 -19.71
N PHE A 166 -8.29 -1.57 -19.07
CA PHE A 166 -6.90 -1.63 -18.64
C PHE A 166 -6.37 -3.07 -18.55
N GLN A 167 -5.16 -3.28 -19.05
CA GLN A 167 -4.33 -4.46 -18.80
C GLN A 167 -2.91 -3.95 -18.58
N PHE A 168 -2.30 -4.28 -17.45
CA PHE A 168 -0.90 -3.97 -17.23
C PHE A 168 -0.01 -5.01 -17.94
N SER A 169 1.15 -4.57 -18.39
CA SER A 169 2.18 -5.46 -18.94
C SER A 169 3.05 -5.96 -17.79
N ALA A 170 3.09 -7.27 -17.61
CA ALA A 170 4.03 -7.94 -16.70
C ALA A 170 5.40 -8.10 -17.37
#